data_55d68029d52f23c4abe541c55bed8c84
#
_entry.id   55d68029d52f23c4abe541c55bed8c84
#
_cell.length_a   1.000
_cell.length_b   1.000
_cell.length_c   1.000
_cell.angle_alpha   90.00
_cell.angle_beta   90.00
_cell.angle_gamma   90.00
#
_symmetry.space_group_name_H-M   'P 1'
#
loop_
_entity.id
_entity.type
_entity.pdbx_description
1 polymer ?
#
loop_
_entity_poly.entity_id
_entity_poly.type
_entity_poly.pdbx_seq_one_letter_code
_entity_poly.pdbx_strand_id
1 'polypeptide(L)'
;MTLIKKKNTPKSTQTIVDDIIYSFYKIISQNTPIYAITITNTDCKTTEELRFHLTNKLFNRIHKDYKRSLEVLNYSFVIEYPTKVSMGNQMPDNCEVHTHIILGTTISKEHIEYYIQTTFRNPDILIEDITKRDDKMNYANYLTKQRHLLTDDNYNYKIAK
;
A
#
# COMPACT_ATOMS: atom_id res chain seq x y z
N MET A 1 -0.01 38.50 -11.38
CA MET A 1 -0.23 37.93 -10.04
C MET A 1 0.38 36.54 -9.99
N THR A 2 1.54 36.39 -9.37
CA THR A 2 2.24 35.10 -9.29
C THR A 2 1.59 34.30 -8.18
N LEU A 3 0.88 33.24 -8.51
CA LEU A 3 0.37 32.27 -7.54
C LEU A 3 1.58 31.60 -6.88
N ILE A 4 1.91 32.01 -5.67
CA ILE A 4 2.86 31.30 -4.81
C ILE A 4 2.21 29.95 -4.49
N LYS A 5 2.65 28.88 -5.17
CA LYS A 5 2.32 27.52 -4.75
C LYS A 5 2.82 27.38 -3.32
N LYS A 6 1.89 27.30 -2.35
CA LYS A 6 2.24 26.91 -0.98
C LYS A 6 2.99 25.59 -1.09
N LYS A 7 4.29 25.59 -0.82
CA LYS A 7 5.06 24.36 -0.60
C LYS A 7 4.37 23.64 0.57
N ASN A 8 3.71 22.53 0.30
CA ASN A 8 3.18 21.71 1.37
C ASN A 8 4.34 21.29 2.26
N THR A 9 4.26 21.63 3.55
CA THR A 9 5.23 21.20 4.53
C THR A 9 5.20 19.67 4.60
N PRO A 10 6.36 18.95 4.52
CA PRO A 10 6.39 17.51 4.67
C PRO A 10 5.73 17.08 5.99
N LYS A 11 4.95 15.99 5.96
CA LYS A 11 4.34 15.42 7.16
C LYS A 11 5.41 14.89 8.11
N SER A 12 5.19 15.02 9.41
CA SER A 12 6.03 14.36 10.41
C SER A 12 5.85 12.84 10.36
N THR A 13 6.87 12.11 10.81
CA THR A 13 6.80 10.64 10.93
C THR A 13 5.59 10.19 11.75
N GLN A 14 5.30 10.87 12.86
CA GLN A 14 4.14 10.52 13.69
C GLN A 14 2.81 10.72 12.96
N THR A 15 2.67 11.79 12.18
CA THR A 15 1.48 12.04 11.35
C THR A 15 1.29 10.92 10.32
N ILE A 16 2.37 10.47 9.68
CA ILE A 16 2.33 9.37 8.70
C ILE A 16 1.91 8.06 9.37
N VAL A 17 2.48 7.74 10.52
CA VAL A 17 2.11 6.55 11.30
C VAL A 17 0.62 6.60 11.69
N ASP A 18 0.15 7.74 12.16
CA ASP A 18 -1.25 7.93 12.55
C ASP A 18 -2.20 7.77 11.35
N ASP A 19 -1.83 8.30 10.18
CA ASP A 19 -2.59 8.14 8.93
C ASP A 19 -2.71 6.65 8.53
N ILE A 20 -1.61 5.90 8.61
CA ILE A 20 -1.59 4.48 8.28
C ILE A 20 -2.48 3.69 9.25
N ILE A 21 -2.34 3.91 10.55
CA ILE A 21 -3.14 3.24 11.59
C ILE A 21 -4.62 3.57 11.42
N TYR A 22 -4.95 4.84 11.17
CA TYR A 22 -6.31 5.29 10.93
C TYR A 22 -6.93 4.61 9.70
N SER A 23 -6.21 4.59 8.58
CA SER A 23 -6.68 3.97 7.35
C SER A 23 -6.92 2.48 7.54
N PHE A 24 -6.03 1.82 8.24
CA PHE A 24 -6.16 0.39 8.55
C PHE A 24 -7.38 0.10 9.43
N TYR A 25 -7.56 0.88 10.50
CA TYR A 25 -8.74 0.76 11.37
C TYR A 25 -10.04 0.93 10.58
N LYS A 26 -10.11 1.91 9.69
CA LYS A 26 -11.28 2.13 8.83
C LYS A 26 -11.57 0.95 7.92
N ILE A 27 -10.54 0.32 7.35
CA ILE A 27 -10.70 -0.84 6.47
C ILE A 27 -11.25 -2.04 7.26
N ILE A 28 -10.67 -2.37 8.40
CA ILE A 28 -11.10 -3.52 9.20
C ILE A 28 -12.46 -3.34 9.87
N SER A 29 -12.92 -2.09 10.03
CA SER A 29 -14.23 -1.76 10.60
C SER A 29 -15.37 -1.92 9.60
N GLN A 30 -15.07 -2.12 8.34
CA GLN A 30 -16.07 -2.33 7.29
C GLN A 30 -16.42 -3.81 7.17
N ASN A 31 -17.65 -4.09 6.78
CA ASN A 31 -18.14 -5.46 6.60
C ASN A 31 -17.80 -5.97 5.19
N THR A 32 -16.53 -6.07 4.89
CA THR A 32 -16.00 -6.60 3.63
C THR A 32 -14.93 -7.66 3.90
N PRO A 33 -14.66 -8.57 2.95
CA PRO A 33 -13.45 -9.38 3.01
C PRO A 33 -12.20 -8.52 3.12
N ILE A 34 -11.23 -8.95 3.91
CA ILE A 34 -10.00 -8.23 4.17
C ILE A 34 -8.80 -9.12 3.84
N TYR A 35 -7.91 -8.59 3.01
CA TYR A 35 -6.71 -9.27 2.56
C TYR A 35 -5.46 -8.51 2.98
N ALA A 36 -4.47 -9.23 3.47
CA ALA A 36 -3.11 -8.74 3.63
C ALA A 36 -2.29 -9.21 2.42
N ILE A 37 -1.72 -8.28 1.69
CA ILE A 37 -1.00 -8.56 0.44
C ILE A 37 0.44 -8.08 0.57
N THR A 38 1.37 -8.93 0.20
CA THR A 38 2.78 -8.57 0.03
C THR A 38 3.18 -8.77 -1.42
N ILE A 39 3.77 -7.75 -2.02
CA ILE A 39 4.29 -7.81 -3.39
C ILE A 39 5.78 -7.50 -3.34
N THR A 40 6.58 -8.48 -3.73
CA THR A 40 8.02 -8.36 -3.90
C THR A 40 8.40 -8.59 -5.36
N ASN A 41 9.66 -8.43 -5.70
CA ASN A 41 10.14 -8.58 -7.08
C ASN A 41 9.35 -7.69 -8.07
N THR A 42 9.14 -6.44 -7.67
CA THR A 42 8.29 -5.49 -8.43
C THR A 42 9.01 -4.86 -9.63
N ASP A 43 10.32 -5.06 -9.74
CA ASP A 43 11.21 -4.38 -10.71
C ASP A 43 11.27 -2.85 -10.52
N CYS A 44 10.79 -2.36 -9.39
CA CYS A 44 10.86 -0.94 -9.00
C CYS A 44 12.06 -0.70 -8.09
N LYS A 45 12.84 0.35 -8.37
CA LYS A 45 14.06 0.67 -7.62
C LYS A 45 13.83 1.75 -6.57
N THR A 46 12.81 2.58 -6.73
CA THR A 46 12.51 3.71 -5.84
C THR A 46 11.11 3.62 -5.28
N THR A 47 10.90 4.25 -4.13
CA THR A 47 9.58 4.38 -3.51
C THR A 47 8.60 5.15 -4.40
N GLU A 48 9.06 6.19 -5.08
CA GLU A 48 8.25 6.99 -6.01
C GLU A 48 7.75 6.14 -7.19
N GLU A 49 8.63 5.33 -7.77
CA GLU A 49 8.29 4.44 -8.89
C GLU A 49 7.25 3.40 -8.47
N LEU A 50 7.44 2.73 -7.34
CA LEU A 50 6.51 1.73 -6.84
C LEU A 50 5.17 2.38 -6.44
N ARG A 51 5.20 3.54 -5.77
CA ARG A 51 3.98 4.28 -5.44
C ARG A 51 3.18 4.65 -6.68
N PHE A 52 3.86 5.10 -7.74
CA PHE A 52 3.22 5.40 -9.02
C PHE A 52 2.54 4.17 -9.62
N HIS A 53 3.22 3.01 -9.65
CA HIS A 53 2.66 1.77 -10.16
C HIS A 53 1.44 1.31 -9.35
N LEU A 54 1.51 1.38 -8.03
CA LEU A 54 0.39 1.00 -7.16
C LEU A 54 -0.81 1.94 -7.36
N THR A 55 -0.59 3.24 -7.30
CA THR A 55 -1.68 4.23 -7.35
C THR A 55 -2.26 4.35 -8.75
N ASN A 56 -1.42 4.59 -9.76
CA ASN A 56 -1.89 4.96 -11.10
C ASN A 56 -2.11 3.76 -12.02
N LYS A 57 -1.32 2.71 -11.88
CA LYS A 57 -1.44 1.54 -12.75
C LYS A 57 -2.28 0.41 -12.14
N LEU A 58 -2.20 0.18 -10.85
CA LEU A 58 -2.97 -0.88 -10.20
C LEU A 58 -4.34 -0.39 -9.73
N PHE A 59 -4.38 0.45 -8.71
CA PHE A 59 -5.63 0.82 -8.06
C PHE A 59 -6.54 1.70 -8.92
N ASN A 60 -5.99 2.65 -9.65
CA ASN A 60 -6.80 3.44 -10.59
C ASN A 60 -7.43 2.59 -11.69
N ARG A 61 -6.71 1.58 -12.18
CA ARG A 61 -7.25 0.66 -13.18
C ARG A 61 -8.41 -0.16 -12.59
N ILE A 62 -8.25 -0.71 -11.40
CA ILE A 62 -9.31 -1.45 -10.73
C ILE A 62 -10.53 -0.54 -10.50
N HIS A 63 -10.34 0.65 -9.98
CA HIS A 63 -11.42 1.62 -9.79
C HIS A 63 -12.16 1.94 -11.08
N LYS A 64 -11.44 2.13 -12.17
CA LYS A 64 -12.02 2.40 -13.47
C LYS A 64 -12.86 1.24 -14.00
N ASP A 65 -12.34 0.02 -13.86
CA ASP A 65 -13.02 -1.18 -14.35
C ASP A 65 -14.28 -1.50 -13.54
N TYR A 66 -14.27 -1.22 -12.23
CA TYR A 66 -15.40 -1.47 -11.32
C TYR A 66 -16.25 -0.23 -11.03
N LYS A 67 -16.03 0.88 -11.71
CA LYS A 67 -16.71 2.17 -11.44
C LYS A 67 -18.24 2.09 -11.41
N ARG A 68 -18.83 1.23 -12.24
CA ARG A 68 -20.28 1.07 -12.37
C ARG A 68 -20.82 -0.14 -11.63
N SER A 69 -19.98 -0.87 -10.92
CA SER A 69 -20.37 -2.02 -10.11
C SER A 69 -20.70 -1.61 -8.68
N LEU A 70 -21.30 -2.53 -7.93
CA LEU A 70 -21.50 -2.39 -6.49
C LEU A 70 -20.29 -2.87 -5.66
N GLU A 71 -19.19 -3.21 -6.33
CA GLU A 71 -18.00 -3.69 -5.67
C GLU A 71 -17.32 -2.58 -4.86
N VAL A 72 -16.82 -2.94 -3.68
CA VAL A 72 -16.11 -2.06 -2.78
C VAL A 72 -14.61 -2.31 -2.90
N LEU A 73 -13.84 -1.24 -2.92
CA LEU A 73 -12.38 -1.31 -2.90
C LEU A 73 -11.83 -0.20 -1.99
N ASN A 74 -11.31 -0.62 -0.86
CA ASN A 74 -10.58 0.24 0.08
C ASN A 74 -9.18 -0.33 0.29
N TYR A 75 -8.19 0.52 0.32
CA TYR A 75 -6.82 0.07 0.48
C TYR A 75 -5.99 1.02 1.33
N SER A 76 -4.98 0.45 1.96
CA SER A 76 -3.86 1.16 2.57
C SER A 76 -2.58 0.38 2.26
N PHE A 77 -1.56 1.04 1.78
CA PHE A 77 -0.28 0.40 1.51
C PHE A 77 0.90 1.18 2.07
N VAL A 78 1.94 0.45 2.36
CA VAL A 78 3.24 0.97 2.76
C VAL A 78 4.31 0.36 1.86
N ILE A 79 5.25 1.18 1.44
CA ILE A 79 6.41 0.76 0.67
C ILE A 79 7.60 0.67 1.61
N GLU A 80 8.27 -0.47 1.60
CA GLU A 80 9.40 -0.76 2.44
C GLU A 80 10.69 -0.95 1.64
N TYR A 81 11.79 -0.56 2.27
CA TYR A 81 13.12 -0.88 1.80
C TYR A 81 13.48 -2.32 2.19
N PRO A 82 14.43 -2.96 1.46
CA PRO A 82 14.94 -4.26 1.87
C PRO A 82 15.50 -4.25 3.30
N THR A 83 15.44 -5.39 3.97
CA THR A 83 15.84 -5.56 5.37
C THR A 83 17.25 -5.04 5.66
N LYS A 84 18.19 -5.19 4.71
CA LYS A 84 19.57 -4.68 4.88
C LYS A 84 19.62 -3.17 5.08
N VAL A 85 18.75 -2.41 4.38
CA VAL A 85 18.65 -0.96 4.54
C VAL A 85 18.07 -0.61 5.91
N SER A 86 17.03 -1.31 6.34
CA SER A 86 16.40 -1.09 7.65
C SER A 86 17.32 -1.40 8.81
N MET A 87 18.33 -2.24 8.61
CA MET A 87 19.38 -2.56 9.60
C MET A 87 20.57 -1.59 9.56
N GLY A 88 20.50 -0.51 8.75
CA GLY A 88 21.55 0.50 8.65
C GLY A 88 22.67 0.18 7.66
N ASN A 89 22.55 -0.87 6.87
CA ASN A 89 23.49 -1.19 5.81
C ASN A 89 23.20 -0.35 4.55
N GLN A 90 24.24 -0.07 3.77
CA GLN A 90 24.06 0.61 2.49
C GLN A 90 23.22 -0.25 1.53
N MET A 91 22.32 0.44 0.79
CA MET A 91 21.52 -0.23 -0.22
C MET A 91 22.40 -0.58 -1.43
N PRO A 92 22.43 -1.85 -1.86
CA PRO A 92 23.04 -2.19 -3.14
C PRO A 92 22.31 -1.48 -4.29
N ASP A 93 23.04 -1.12 -5.35
CA ASP A 93 22.50 -0.36 -6.51
C ASP A 93 21.31 -1.03 -7.20
N ASN A 94 21.17 -2.34 -7.06
CA ASN A 94 20.08 -3.14 -7.65
C ASN A 94 19.01 -3.57 -6.65
N CYS A 95 18.97 -2.96 -5.46
CA CYS A 95 18.02 -3.32 -4.42
C CYS A 95 16.63 -2.82 -4.77
N GLU A 96 15.64 -3.70 -4.68
CA GLU A 96 14.25 -3.38 -4.97
C GLU A 96 13.49 -3.04 -3.70
N VAL A 97 12.58 -2.09 -3.84
CA VAL A 97 11.57 -1.80 -2.81
C VAL A 97 10.39 -2.78 -2.99
N HIS A 98 9.65 -3.03 -1.91
CA HIS A 98 8.47 -3.88 -1.91
C HIS A 98 7.33 -3.23 -1.15
N THR A 99 6.15 -3.79 -1.25
CA THR A 99 4.96 -3.22 -0.61
C THR A 99 4.18 -4.23 0.20
N HIS A 100 3.59 -3.74 1.27
CA HIS A 100 2.54 -4.42 2.03
C HIS A 100 1.26 -3.62 1.88
N ILE A 101 0.16 -4.31 1.58
CA ILE A 101 -1.15 -3.71 1.34
C ILE A 101 -2.17 -4.37 2.26
N ILE A 102 -3.02 -3.58 2.87
CA ILE A 102 -4.26 -4.05 3.47
C ILE A 102 -5.40 -3.62 2.56
N LEU A 103 -6.18 -4.59 2.15
CA LEU A 103 -7.24 -4.43 1.16
C LEU A 103 -8.57 -4.91 1.71
N GLY A 104 -9.55 -4.02 1.81
CA GLY A 104 -10.94 -4.35 2.07
C GLY A 104 -11.72 -4.29 0.78
N THR A 105 -12.20 -5.42 0.28
CA THR A 105 -12.85 -5.47 -1.03
C THR A 105 -13.83 -6.63 -1.15
N THR A 106 -14.86 -6.40 -1.95
CA THR A 106 -15.80 -7.43 -2.41
C THR A 106 -15.37 -8.06 -3.74
N ILE A 107 -14.35 -7.50 -4.39
CA ILE A 107 -13.75 -8.07 -5.61
C ILE A 107 -13.05 -9.38 -5.25
N SER A 108 -13.18 -10.39 -6.09
CA SER A 108 -12.60 -11.71 -5.82
C SER A 108 -11.07 -11.67 -5.72
N LYS A 109 -10.51 -12.53 -4.87
CA LYS A 109 -9.07 -12.70 -4.70
C LYS A 109 -8.37 -12.96 -6.04
N GLU A 110 -8.95 -13.80 -6.88
CA GLU A 110 -8.42 -14.18 -8.18
C GLU A 110 -8.34 -12.98 -9.13
N HIS A 111 -9.33 -12.10 -9.13
CA HIS A 111 -9.31 -10.88 -9.92
C HIS A 111 -8.25 -9.89 -9.40
N ILE A 112 -8.13 -9.73 -8.08
CA ILE A 112 -7.09 -8.89 -7.49
C ILE A 112 -5.69 -9.41 -7.89
N GLU A 113 -5.46 -10.70 -7.78
CA GLU A 113 -4.19 -11.31 -8.18
C GLU A 113 -3.89 -11.07 -9.66
N TYR A 114 -4.88 -11.22 -10.53
CA TYR A 114 -4.75 -10.94 -11.96
C TYR A 114 -4.33 -9.47 -12.21
N TYR A 115 -4.95 -8.51 -11.53
CA TYR A 115 -4.57 -7.10 -11.67
C TYR A 115 -3.13 -6.85 -11.23
N ILE A 116 -2.69 -7.47 -10.15
CA ILE A 116 -1.30 -7.34 -9.68
C ILE A 116 -0.34 -7.96 -10.70
N GLN A 117 -0.61 -9.17 -11.17
CA GLN A 117 0.23 -9.87 -12.15
C GLN A 117 0.35 -9.11 -13.48
N THR A 118 -0.68 -8.38 -13.87
CA THR A 118 -0.68 -7.58 -15.11
C THR A 118 -0.15 -6.16 -14.94
N THR A 119 0.04 -5.71 -13.70
CA THR A 119 0.65 -4.42 -13.38
C THR A 119 2.17 -4.48 -13.30
N PHE A 120 2.69 -5.56 -12.74
CA PHE A 120 4.12 -5.78 -12.54
C PHE A 120 4.63 -6.90 -13.46
N ARG A 121 5.93 -6.86 -13.74
CA ARG A 121 6.60 -7.90 -14.53
C ARG A 121 7.11 -8.99 -13.58
N ASN A 122 6.50 -10.19 -13.61
CA ASN A 122 6.88 -11.33 -12.76
C ASN A 122 6.96 -11.02 -11.25
N PRO A 123 5.94 -10.40 -10.64
CA PRO A 123 5.97 -10.13 -9.20
C PRO A 123 5.82 -11.42 -8.40
N ASP A 124 6.42 -11.45 -7.21
CA ASP A 124 6.09 -12.44 -6.19
C ASP A 124 4.96 -11.89 -5.34
N ILE A 125 3.86 -12.62 -5.23
CA ILE A 125 2.63 -12.16 -4.59
C ILE A 125 2.25 -13.14 -3.49
N LEU A 126 2.05 -12.61 -2.28
CA LEU A 126 1.43 -13.33 -1.17
C LEU A 126 0.12 -12.63 -0.81
N ILE A 127 -0.99 -13.34 -0.89
CA ILE A 127 -2.30 -12.82 -0.49
C ILE A 127 -2.86 -13.71 0.61
N GLU A 128 -3.06 -13.12 1.80
CA GLU A 128 -3.67 -13.79 2.94
C GLU A 128 -5.07 -13.21 3.19
N ASP A 129 -6.07 -14.09 3.30
CA ASP A 129 -7.39 -13.72 3.78
C ASP A 129 -7.35 -13.61 5.31
N ILE A 130 -7.48 -12.40 5.83
CA ILE A 130 -7.45 -12.12 7.27
C ILE A 130 -8.83 -11.73 7.82
N THR A 131 -9.89 -11.90 7.05
CA THR A 131 -11.24 -11.44 7.37
C THR A 131 -11.71 -11.92 8.74
N LYS A 132 -11.41 -13.17 9.09
CA LYS A 132 -11.86 -13.82 10.35
C LYS A 132 -10.81 -13.80 11.46
N ARG A 133 -9.66 -13.17 11.26
CA ARG A 133 -8.61 -13.11 12.30
C ARG A 133 -8.95 -12.08 13.37
N ASP A 134 -8.79 -12.47 14.64
CA ASP A 134 -9.02 -11.58 15.79
C ASP A 134 -7.90 -10.55 15.98
N ASP A 135 -6.69 -10.86 15.47
CA ASP A 135 -5.49 -10.05 15.63
C ASP A 135 -5.22 -9.12 14.45
N LYS A 136 -6.24 -8.75 13.67
CA LYS A 136 -6.09 -7.90 12.47
C LYS A 136 -5.32 -6.61 12.73
N MET A 137 -5.52 -5.97 13.89
CA MET A 137 -4.81 -4.73 14.24
C MET A 137 -3.30 -4.90 14.35
N ASN A 138 -2.78 -6.11 14.55
CA ASN A 138 -1.34 -6.36 14.56
C ASN A 138 -0.68 -6.05 13.20
N TYR A 139 -1.42 -6.12 12.11
CA TYR A 139 -0.93 -5.70 10.79
C TYR A 139 -0.64 -4.21 10.71
N ALA A 140 -1.34 -3.36 11.46
CA ALA A 140 -1.03 -1.93 11.51
C ALA A 140 0.38 -1.69 12.07
N ASN A 141 0.74 -2.41 13.13
CA ASN A 141 2.10 -2.36 13.69
C ASN A 141 3.13 -2.90 12.72
N TYR A 142 2.80 -3.96 11.99
CA TYR A 142 3.67 -4.51 10.95
C TYR A 142 3.89 -3.52 9.81
N LEU A 143 2.84 -2.83 9.35
CA LEU A 143 2.93 -1.81 8.30
C LEU A 143 3.79 -0.61 8.71
N THR A 144 3.91 -0.33 10.00
CA THR A 144 4.68 0.80 10.51
C THR A 144 6.03 0.42 11.12
N LYS A 145 6.48 -0.84 10.91
CA LYS A 145 7.75 -1.34 11.48
C LYS A 145 9.00 -0.56 11.04
N GLN A 146 8.99 -0.01 9.83
CA GLN A 146 10.07 0.84 9.31
C GLN A 146 9.75 2.34 9.48
N ARG A 147 9.09 2.72 10.58
CA ARG A 147 8.62 4.11 10.79
C ARG A 147 9.71 5.16 10.64
N HIS A 148 10.96 4.85 10.98
CA HIS A 148 12.10 5.75 10.83
C HIS A 148 12.48 6.05 9.37
N LEU A 149 11.99 5.24 8.41
CA LEU A 149 12.20 5.42 6.97
C LEU A 149 10.94 5.97 6.27
N LEU A 150 9.82 6.16 6.98
CA LEU A 150 8.57 6.61 6.39
C LEU A 150 8.63 8.08 5.99
N THR A 151 8.22 8.35 4.77
CA THR A 151 8.04 9.69 4.20
C THR A 151 6.68 9.75 3.49
N ASP A 152 6.29 10.91 2.97
CA ASP A 152 5.07 11.06 2.17
C ASP A 152 5.03 10.14 0.95
N ASP A 153 6.18 9.67 0.45
CA ASP A 153 6.28 8.81 -0.73
C ASP A 153 6.14 7.32 -0.41
N ASN A 154 6.19 6.92 0.87
CA ASN A 154 6.21 5.52 1.29
C ASN A 154 4.82 4.92 1.54
N TYR A 155 3.76 5.71 1.45
CA TYR A 155 2.42 5.20 1.77
C TYR A 155 1.34 5.92 0.97
N ASN A 156 0.19 5.29 0.84
CA ASN A 156 -1.06 5.90 0.41
C ASN A 156 -2.24 5.06 0.86
N TYR A 157 -3.41 5.65 0.89
CA TYR A 157 -4.64 4.93 1.19
C TYR A 157 -5.84 5.59 0.50
N LYS A 158 -6.88 4.80 0.28
CA LYS A 158 -8.19 5.27 -0.18
C LYS A 158 -9.30 4.51 0.53
N ILE A 159 -10.15 5.23 1.20
CA ILE A 159 -11.29 4.70 1.94
C ILE A 159 -12.56 5.32 1.35
N ALA A 160 -13.48 4.49 0.91
CA ALA A 160 -14.81 4.95 0.48
C ALA A 160 -15.58 5.50 1.69
N LYS A 161 -16.24 6.60 1.48
CA LYS A 161 -17.10 7.21 2.51
C LYS A 161 -18.41 6.44 2.65
#